data_364c77006ee127e2f9d53b15043cbaa5
#
_entry.id   364c77006ee127e2f9d53b15043cbaa5
#
_cell.length_a   1.000
_cell.length_b   1.000
_cell.length_c   1.000
_cell.angle_alpha   90.00
_cell.angle_beta   90.00
_cell.angle_gamma   90.00
#
_symmetry.space_group_name_H-M   'P 1'
#
loop_
_entity.id
_entity.type
_entity.pdbx_description
1 polymer ?
#
loop_
_entity_poly.entity_id
_entity_poly.type
_entity_poly.pdbx_seq_one_letter_code
_entity_poly.pdbx_strand_id
1 'polypeptide(L)'
;MIVLKDICKKLGENQVLDHISFHISPNENVGIIGLNAAGKTTLLNVIAGVLKPDSGFIRVGGSENVFEDKKMLRKLSYVSGMRHQLWEDLRVKDSFENGIKMYHLDEKRAKARLEELEELFEIKDLVHMRPQKLSLGERMRCELVYGLLAEPQILMLDEAMIGLDVSVKYKIMEYFQEYRKKRQSTILFTSHNLMEVENLCDRIILLDKGTVIFDGSVERIMKEFAPLYRMKMKTEGVLPDFDDLPLEKYGSCRMELK
;
A
#
# COMPACT_ATOMS: atom_id res chain seq x y z
N MET A 1 -11.89 2.61 11.30
CA MET A 1 -12.85 3.19 10.33
C MET A 1 -12.31 4.50 9.80
N ILE A 2 -12.38 4.68 8.48
CA ILE A 2 -12.02 5.92 7.78
C ILE A 2 -13.25 6.36 7.00
N VAL A 3 -13.62 7.63 7.08
CA VAL A 3 -14.76 8.21 6.35
C VAL A 3 -14.33 9.50 5.69
N LEU A 4 -14.55 9.60 4.40
CA LEU A 4 -14.37 10.81 3.61
C LEU A 4 -15.72 11.18 2.97
N LYS A 5 -16.05 12.47 3.00
CA LYS A 5 -17.25 13.01 2.35
C LYS A 5 -16.90 14.32 1.65
N ASP A 6 -17.10 14.35 0.34
CA ASP A 6 -16.89 15.51 -0.53
C ASP A 6 -15.53 16.19 -0.37
N ILE A 7 -14.49 15.38 -0.21
CA ILE A 7 -13.12 15.88 -0.05
C ILE A 7 -12.64 16.49 -1.36
N CYS A 8 -12.29 17.76 -1.30
CA CYS A 8 -11.63 18.47 -2.39
C CYS A 8 -10.25 18.95 -1.96
N LYS A 9 -9.28 18.92 -2.90
CA LYS A 9 -7.93 19.43 -2.68
C LYS A 9 -7.32 19.96 -3.95
N LYS A 10 -6.82 21.21 -3.85
CA LYS A 10 -6.00 21.85 -4.87
C LYS A 10 -4.53 21.87 -4.45
N LEU A 11 -3.64 21.69 -5.39
CA LEU A 11 -2.21 21.95 -5.26
C LEU A 11 -1.82 23.01 -6.29
N GLY A 12 -1.61 24.24 -5.82
CA GLY A 12 -1.56 25.42 -6.69
C GLY A 12 -2.92 25.62 -7.37
N GLU A 13 -2.92 25.74 -8.69
CA GLU A 13 -4.15 25.89 -9.49
C GLU A 13 -4.81 24.57 -9.88
N ASN A 14 -4.12 23.43 -9.68
CA ASN A 14 -4.59 22.12 -10.12
C ASN A 14 -5.52 21.48 -9.08
N GLN A 15 -6.74 21.11 -9.48
CA GLN A 15 -7.64 20.26 -8.69
C GLN A 15 -7.07 18.83 -8.70
N VAL A 16 -6.63 18.32 -7.53
CA VAL A 16 -6.00 17.01 -7.41
C VAL A 16 -6.94 15.99 -6.79
N LEU A 17 -7.83 16.42 -5.89
CA LEU A 17 -8.94 15.62 -5.39
C LEU A 17 -10.23 16.39 -5.61
N ASP A 18 -11.23 15.74 -6.17
CA ASP A 18 -12.49 16.35 -6.56
C ASP A 18 -13.66 15.50 -6.07
N HIS A 19 -14.36 16.01 -5.04
CA HIS A 19 -15.53 15.40 -4.40
C HIS A 19 -15.34 13.91 -4.00
N ILE A 20 -14.17 13.58 -3.45
CA ILE A 20 -13.87 12.23 -3.01
C ILE A 20 -14.75 11.85 -1.81
N SER A 21 -15.54 10.80 -1.99
CA SER A 21 -16.42 10.26 -0.94
C SER A 21 -16.36 8.73 -0.92
N PHE A 22 -15.93 8.17 0.22
CA PHE A 22 -16.01 6.74 0.51
C PHE A 22 -15.83 6.49 2.00
N HIS A 23 -16.04 5.26 2.43
CA HIS A 23 -15.72 4.83 3.79
C HIS A 23 -14.91 3.53 3.75
N ILE A 24 -14.05 3.32 4.74
CA ILE A 24 -13.30 2.08 4.95
C ILE A 24 -13.61 1.57 6.35
N SER A 25 -14.03 0.33 6.43
CA SER A 25 -14.35 -0.35 7.69
C SER A 25 -13.08 -0.71 8.47
N PRO A 26 -13.17 -0.91 9.78
CA PRO A 26 -12.06 -1.51 10.52
C PRO A 26 -11.71 -2.88 9.96
N ASN A 27 -10.42 -3.24 9.99
CA ASN A 27 -9.92 -4.54 9.55
C ASN A 27 -10.21 -4.84 8.06
N GLU A 28 -10.26 -3.83 7.22
CA GLU A 28 -10.42 -3.94 5.78
C GLU A 28 -9.08 -3.66 5.07
N ASN A 29 -8.76 -4.44 4.04
CA ASN A 29 -7.64 -4.17 3.14
C ASN A 29 -8.18 -3.55 1.86
N VAL A 30 -7.79 -2.31 1.60
CA VAL A 30 -8.28 -1.54 0.46
C VAL A 30 -7.13 -1.12 -0.44
N GLY A 31 -7.21 -1.53 -1.69
CA GLY A 31 -6.31 -1.07 -2.75
C GLY A 31 -6.82 0.24 -3.33
N ILE A 32 -5.95 1.25 -3.38
CA ILE A 32 -6.22 2.51 -4.09
C ILE A 32 -5.39 2.49 -5.36
N ILE A 33 -6.01 2.30 -6.50
CA ILE A 33 -5.35 2.21 -7.80
C ILE A 33 -5.70 3.39 -8.69
N GLY A 34 -4.89 3.62 -9.70
CA GLY A 34 -5.05 4.71 -10.67
C GLY A 34 -3.73 5.02 -11.34
N LEU A 35 -3.79 5.73 -12.44
CA LEU A 35 -2.60 6.17 -13.18
C LEU A 35 -1.74 7.14 -12.33
N ASN A 36 -0.53 7.41 -12.81
CA ASN A 36 0.30 8.45 -12.21
C ASN A 36 -0.45 9.79 -12.25
N ALA A 37 -0.31 10.58 -11.18
CA ALA A 37 -1.03 11.83 -10.97
C ALA A 37 -2.57 11.70 -10.80
N ALA A 38 -3.13 10.51 -10.61
CA ALA A 38 -4.57 10.33 -10.33
C ALA A 38 -5.01 10.86 -8.95
N GLY A 39 -4.07 11.24 -8.07
CA GLY A 39 -4.35 11.77 -6.74
C GLY A 39 -4.12 10.81 -5.57
N LYS A 40 -3.62 9.57 -5.82
CA LYS A 40 -3.42 8.53 -4.80
C LYS A 40 -2.61 9.00 -3.58
N THR A 41 -1.39 9.48 -3.80
CA THR A 41 -0.50 10.00 -2.75
C THR A 41 -1.12 11.21 -2.03
N THR A 42 -1.79 12.11 -2.76
CA THR A 42 -2.49 13.26 -2.17
C THR A 42 -3.63 12.80 -1.25
N LEU A 43 -4.40 11.81 -1.68
CA LEU A 43 -5.46 11.21 -0.89
C LEU A 43 -4.91 10.56 0.40
N LEU A 44 -3.84 9.76 0.30
CA LEU A 44 -3.19 9.19 1.48
C LEU A 44 -2.63 10.27 2.42
N ASN A 45 -2.04 11.34 1.88
CA ASN A 45 -1.57 12.47 2.70
C ASN A 45 -2.72 13.17 3.46
N VAL A 46 -3.90 13.26 2.85
CA VAL A 46 -5.11 13.80 3.52
C VAL A 46 -5.56 12.85 4.64
N ILE A 47 -5.61 11.54 4.38
CA ILE A 47 -5.99 10.53 5.38
C ILE A 47 -4.98 10.49 6.53
N ALA A 48 -3.67 10.63 6.23
CA ALA A 48 -2.59 10.66 7.22
C ALA A 48 -2.57 11.93 8.08
N GLY A 49 -3.37 12.95 7.76
CA GLY A 49 -3.30 14.24 8.43
C GLY A 49 -2.05 15.06 8.08
N VAL A 50 -1.34 14.71 7.01
CA VAL A 50 -0.18 15.46 6.49
C VAL A 50 -0.63 16.66 5.66
N LEU A 51 -1.74 16.51 4.95
CA LEU A 51 -2.28 17.53 4.04
C LEU A 51 -3.75 17.81 4.38
N LYS A 52 -4.07 19.04 4.74
CA LYS A 52 -5.45 19.47 5.02
C LYS A 52 -6.25 19.58 3.71
N PRO A 53 -7.45 19.00 3.61
CA PRO A 53 -8.33 19.22 2.47
C PRO A 53 -8.81 20.69 2.44
N ASP A 54 -9.20 21.17 1.26
CA ASP A 54 -9.75 22.53 1.12
C ASP A 54 -11.23 22.57 1.47
N SER A 55 -11.93 21.44 1.26
CA SER A 55 -13.34 21.27 1.67
C SER A 55 -13.65 19.80 1.93
N GLY A 56 -14.84 19.57 2.50
CA GLY A 56 -15.33 18.23 2.81
C GLY A 56 -15.10 17.84 4.27
N PHE A 57 -15.47 16.60 4.59
CA PHE A 57 -15.38 16.05 5.93
C PHE A 57 -14.53 14.78 5.94
N ILE A 58 -13.63 14.65 6.91
CA ILE A 58 -12.80 13.47 7.13
C ILE A 58 -12.87 13.01 8.57
N ARG A 59 -12.97 11.68 8.77
CA ARG A 59 -12.82 11.01 10.07
C ARG A 59 -11.92 9.81 9.92
N VAL A 60 -10.89 9.70 10.75
CA VAL A 60 -9.93 8.59 10.74
C VAL A 60 -9.76 8.06 12.16
N GLY A 61 -9.92 6.74 12.35
CA GLY A 61 -9.76 6.11 13.64
C GLY A 61 -10.68 6.64 14.75
N GLY A 62 -11.83 7.23 14.38
CA GLY A 62 -12.75 7.89 15.29
C GLY A 62 -12.50 9.39 15.50
N SER A 63 -11.37 9.93 15.06
CA SER A 63 -11.02 11.35 15.16
C SER A 63 -11.51 12.13 13.93
N GLU A 64 -12.13 13.28 14.16
CA GLU A 64 -12.53 14.24 13.13
C GLU A 64 -11.44 15.32 12.90
N ASN A 65 -10.55 15.49 13.86
CA ASN A 65 -9.40 16.38 13.77
C ASN A 65 -8.09 15.59 13.61
N VAL A 66 -7.97 14.89 12.49
CA VAL A 66 -6.83 14.01 12.18
C VAL A 66 -5.49 14.75 12.27
N PHE A 67 -5.49 16.04 11.95
CA PHE A 67 -4.28 16.88 11.86
C PHE A 67 -3.66 17.21 13.22
N GLU A 68 -4.43 17.15 14.30
CA GLU A 68 -4.00 17.55 15.65
C GLU A 68 -4.13 16.43 16.67
N ASP A 69 -4.81 15.34 16.33
CA ASP A 69 -5.02 14.21 17.24
C ASP A 69 -3.79 13.30 17.30
N LYS A 70 -2.86 13.66 18.18
CA LYS A 70 -1.63 12.88 18.43
C LYS A 70 -1.90 11.43 18.87
N LYS A 71 -3.05 11.16 19.54
CA LYS A 71 -3.40 9.79 19.96
C LYS A 71 -3.80 8.94 18.77
N MET A 72 -4.54 9.52 17.84
CA MET A 72 -4.91 8.85 16.59
C MET A 72 -3.68 8.66 15.68
N LEU A 73 -2.86 9.69 15.51
CA LEU A 73 -1.64 9.63 14.68
C LEU A 73 -0.66 8.54 15.14
N ARG A 74 -0.55 8.25 16.45
CA ARG A 74 0.26 7.15 16.95
C ARG A 74 -0.24 5.76 16.57
N LYS A 75 -1.51 5.63 16.16
CA LYS A 75 -2.11 4.38 15.70
C LYS A 75 -2.01 4.19 14.19
N LEU A 76 -1.45 5.17 13.49
CA LEU A 76 -1.32 5.21 12.07
C LEU A 76 0.17 5.12 11.69
N SER A 77 0.46 4.31 10.69
CA SER A 77 1.75 4.31 10.01
C SER A 77 1.58 4.56 8.53
N TYR A 78 2.46 5.39 7.97
CA TYR A 78 2.45 5.73 6.56
C TYR A 78 3.84 5.48 5.97
N VAL A 79 3.97 4.40 5.21
CA VAL A 79 5.19 4.03 4.49
C VAL A 79 5.04 4.39 3.02
N SER A 80 5.98 5.15 2.49
CA SER A 80 5.94 5.63 1.10
C SER A 80 7.23 5.28 0.38
N GLY A 81 7.12 4.84 -0.87
CA GLY A 81 8.26 4.61 -1.75
C GLY A 81 9.06 5.89 -2.10
N MET A 82 8.44 7.05 -1.90
CA MET A 82 9.02 8.36 -2.25
C MET A 82 9.50 9.17 -1.04
N ARG A 83 9.01 8.87 0.16
CA ARG A 83 9.35 9.59 1.39
C ARG A 83 9.94 8.62 2.39
N HIS A 84 11.05 9.00 2.98
CA HIS A 84 11.79 8.15 3.90
C HIS A 84 11.54 8.56 5.35
N GLN A 85 11.35 7.57 6.21
CA GLN A 85 11.19 7.72 7.65
C GLN A 85 12.51 7.46 8.39
N LEU A 86 13.38 6.64 7.79
CA LEU A 86 14.71 6.38 8.32
C LEU A 86 15.59 7.63 8.22
N TRP A 87 16.33 7.92 9.26
CA TRP A 87 17.23 9.07 9.33
C TRP A 87 18.49 8.78 8.52
N GLU A 88 18.71 9.55 7.46
CA GLU A 88 19.74 9.26 6.47
C GLU A 88 21.17 9.23 7.02
N ASP A 89 21.46 10.08 8.00
CA ASP A 89 22.78 10.18 8.62
C ASP A 89 23.05 9.16 9.72
N LEU A 90 22.02 8.44 10.16
CA LEU A 90 22.11 7.41 11.19
C LEU A 90 22.11 6.01 10.56
N ARG A 91 22.58 5.00 11.32
CA ARG A 91 22.38 3.62 10.93
C ARG A 91 20.88 3.25 11.07
N VAL A 92 20.45 2.27 10.29
CA VAL A 92 19.06 1.78 10.33
C VAL A 92 18.63 1.45 11.76
N LYS A 93 19.46 0.71 12.54
CA LYS A 93 19.18 0.38 13.92
C LYS A 93 19.00 1.60 14.82
N ASP A 94 19.78 2.65 14.61
CA ASP A 94 19.69 3.87 15.42
C ASP A 94 18.35 4.59 15.13
N SER A 95 17.86 4.51 13.89
CA SER A 95 16.50 4.99 13.52
C SER A 95 15.41 4.16 14.23
N PHE A 96 15.56 2.84 14.30
CA PHE A 96 14.61 1.96 15.01
C PHE A 96 14.58 2.27 16.52
N GLU A 97 15.75 2.40 17.16
CA GLU A 97 15.85 2.77 18.58
C GLU A 97 15.20 4.13 18.87
N ASN A 98 15.42 5.11 17.98
CA ASN A 98 14.75 6.40 18.10
C ASN A 98 13.25 6.30 17.92
N GLY A 99 12.78 5.48 16.96
CA GLY A 99 11.35 5.20 16.77
C GLY A 99 10.71 4.60 18.03
N ILE A 100 11.34 3.63 18.68
CA ILE A 100 10.87 3.03 19.94
C ILE A 100 10.65 4.11 21.00
N LYS A 101 11.61 5.01 21.17
CA LYS A 101 11.52 6.12 22.13
C LYS A 101 10.45 7.14 21.74
N MET A 102 10.41 7.53 20.47
CA MET A 102 9.49 8.56 19.96
C MET A 102 8.03 8.13 20.04
N TYR A 103 7.76 6.85 19.76
CA TYR A 103 6.41 6.28 19.89
C TYR A 103 6.08 5.85 21.34
N HIS A 104 7.01 6.00 22.29
CA HIS A 104 6.87 5.57 23.68
C HIS A 104 6.49 4.08 23.82
N LEU A 105 7.12 3.22 23.03
CA LEU A 105 6.87 1.80 23.06
C LEU A 105 7.53 1.15 24.29
N ASP A 106 6.95 0.05 24.77
CA ASP A 106 7.63 -0.81 25.73
C ASP A 106 8.89 -1.39 25.09
N GLU A 107 10.04 -1.11 25.70
CA GLU A 107 11.34 -1.38 25.09
C GLU A 107 11.58 -2.89 24.88
N LYS A 108 11.18 -3.72 25.86
CA LYS A 108 11.36 -5.17 25.79
C LYS A 108 10.49 -5.78 24.67
N ARG A 109 9.24 -5.36 24.62
CA ARG A 109 8.29 -5.82 23.58
C ARG A 109 8.69 -5.33 22.20
N ALA A 110 9.11 -4.08 22.08
CA ALA A 110 9.53 -3.49 20.81
C ALA A 110 10.81 -4.16 20.26
N LYS A 111 11.78 -4.49 21.12
CA LYS A 111 12.99 -5.23 20.72
C LYS A 111 12.67 -6.64 20.23
N ALA A 112 11.85 -7.40 20.96
CA ALA A 112 11.42 -8.72 20.52
C ALA A 112 10.68 -8.66 19.18
N ARG A 113 9.81 -7.66 19.02
CA ARG A 113 9.10 -7.40 17.76
C ARG A 113 10.05 -7.06 16.60
N LEU A 114 11.06 -6.25 16.88
CA LEU A 114 12.07 -5.85 15.90
C LEU A 114 12.86 -7.08 15.39
N GLU A 115 13.29 -7.95 16.31
CA GLU A 115 13.98 -9.20 15.95
C GLU A 115 13.15 -10.09 15.01
N GLU A 116 11.84 -10.24 15.29
CA GLU A 116 10.92 -10.96 14.41
C GLU A 116 10.84 -10.32 13.00
N LEU A 117 10.72 -8.98 12.96
CA LEU A 117 10.61 -8.25 11.70
C LEU A 117 11.92 -8.24 10.92
N GLU A 118 13.07 -8.14 11.59
CA GLU A 118 14.40 -8.21 10.95
C GLU A 118 14.63 -9.56 10.25
N GLU A 119 14.18 -10.65 10.87
CA GLU A 119 14.20 -11.99 10.26
C GLU A 119 13.29 -12.06 9.03
N LEU A 120 12.03 -11.68 9.22
CA LEU A 120 10.99 -11.80 8.20
C LEU A 120 11.29 -10.98 6.95
N PHE A 121 11.76 -9.74 7.15
CA PHE A 121 12.08 -8.80 6.07
C PHE A 121 13.52 -8.94 5.56
N GLU A 122 14.29 -9.91 6.11
CA GLU A 122 15.67 -10.22 5.70
C GLU A 122 16.57 -8.97 5.77
N ILE A 123 16.53 -8.23 6.90
CA ILE A 123 17.28 -6.99 7.07
C ILE A 123 18.37 -7.05 8.15
N LYS A 124 18.62 -8.21 8.77
CA LYS A 124 19.61 -8.36 9.86
C LYS A 124 20.99 -7.80 9.51
N ASP A 125 21.45 -8.04 8.29
CA ASP A 125 22.76 -7.56 7.83
C ASP A 125 22.74 -6.05 7.46
N LEU A 126 21.54 -5.47 7.28
CA LEU A 126 21.37 -4.10 6.84
C LEU A 126 21.28 -3.10 8.00
N VAL A 127 20.91 -3.55 9.20
CA VAL A 127 20.65 -2.66 10.36
C VAL A 127 21.85 -1.83 10.79
N HIS A 128 23.07 -2.28 10.48
CA HIS A 128 24.31 -1.56 10.78
C HIS A 128 24.72 -0.54 9.71
N MET A 129 24.04 -0.55 8.56
CA MET A 129 24.30 0.34 7.44
C MET A 129 23.52 1.66 7.58
N ARG A 130 23.98 2.69 6.91
CA ARG A 130 23.20 3.93 6.73
C ARG A 130 22.23 3.77 5.57
N PRO A 131 20.99 4.33 5.62
CA PRO A 131 20.01 4.23 4.55
C PRO A 131 20.51 4.65 3.16
N GLN A 132 21.41 5.64 3.12
CA GLN A 132 22.03 6.11 1.87
C GLN A 132 22.89 5.06 1.14
N LYS A 133 23.34 4.01 1.84
CA LYS A 133 24.19 2.94 1.28
C LYS A 133 23.38 1.72 0.83
N LEU A 134 22.08 1.72 1.09
CA LEU A 134 21.17 0.63 0.76
C LEU A 134 20.65 0.82 -0.67
N SER A 135 20.45 -0.28 -1.38
CA SER A 135 19.65 -0.30 -2.59
C SER A 135 18.19 0.11 -2.29
N LEU A 136 17.43 0.46 -3.32
CA LEU A 136 16.03 0.87 -3.14
C LEU A 136 15.19 -0.22 -2.44
N GLY A 137 15.36 -1.48 -2.83
CA GLY A 137 14.64 -2.61 -2.22
C GLY A 137 15.07 -2.88 -0.78
N GLU A 138 16.37 -2.86 -0.48
CA GLU A 138 16.88 -3.00 0.90
C GLU A 138 16.36 -1.89 1.80
N ARG A 139 16.41 -0.64 1.30
CA ARG A 139 15.88 0.51 2.01
C ARG A 139 14.38 0.36 2.27
N MET A 140 13.61 -0.05 1.27
CA MET A 140 12.17 -0.24 1.40
C MET A 140 11.83 -1.29 2.46
N ARG A 141 12.57 -2.41 2.52
CA ARG A 141 12.39 -3.42 3.58
C ARG A 141 12.60 -2.83 4.97
N CYS A 142 13.63 -2.01 5.15
CA CYS A 142 13.89 -1.31 6.42
C CYS A 142 12.79 -0.28 6.76
N GLU A 143 12.28 0.47 5.77
CA GLU A 143 11.16 1.41 5.94
C GLU A 143 9.87 0.69 6.37
N LEU A 144 9.57 -0.46 5.78
CA LEU A 144 8.42 -1.29 6.16
C LEU A 144 8.55 -1.79 7.61
N VAL A 145 9.74 -2.25 8.01
CA VAL A 145 9.99 -2.65 9.40
C VAL A 145 9.81 -1.47 10.35
N TYR A 146 10.33 -0.29 10.02
CA TYR A 146 10.12 0.93 10.82
C TYR A 146 8.63 1.27 10.97
N GLY A 147 7.88 1.22 9.88
CA GLY A 147 6.43 1.47 9.88
C GLY A 147 5.61 0.47 10.70
N LEU A 148 6.08 -0.77 10.82
CA LEU A 148 5.43 -1.84 11.58
C LEU A 148 5.82 -1.90 13.06
N LEU A 149 6.85 -1.16 13.46
CA LEU A 149 7.42 -1.20 14.79
C LEU A 149 6.39 -0.86 15.89
N ALA A 150 5.56 0.15 15.63
CA ALA A 150 4.54 0.62 16.57
C ALA A 150 3.23 -0.19 16.55
N GLU A 151 3.17 -1.29 15.80
CA GLU A 151 1.96 -2.11 15.62
C GLU A 151 0.71 -1.27 15.23
N PRO A 152 0.75 -0.53 14.12
CA PRO A 152 -0.30 0.41 13.77
C PRO A 152 -1.66 -0.27 13.56
N GLN A 153 -2.75 0.42 13.95
CA GLN A 153 -4.12 0.01 13.65
C GLN A 153 -4.53 0.41 12.22
N ILE A 154 -3.86 1.40 11.65
CA ILE A 154 -4.04 1.84 10.26
C ILE A 154 -2.66 1.88 9.62
N LEU A 155 -2.42 1.01 8.65
CA LEU A 155 -1.19 0.95 7.88
C LEU A 155 -1.45 1.45 6.47
N MET A 156 -0.74 2.49 6.07
CA MET A 156 -0.83 3.03 4.73
C MET A 156 0.48 2.78 3.99
N LEU A 157 0.39 2.16 2.84
CA LEU A 157 1.50 1.70 2.01
C LEU A 157 1.38 2.37 0.63
N ASP A 158 2.12 3.46 0.41
CA ASP A 158 2.09 4.22 -0.83
C ASP A 158 3.24 3.79 -1.75
N GLU A 159 2.93 2.92 -2.70
CA GLU A 159 3.90 2.29 -3.60
C GLU A 159 5.07 1.61 -2.85
N ALA A 160 4.79 1.09 -1.66
CA ALA A 160 5.78 0.56 -0.72
C ALA A 160 6.37 -0.81 -1.13
N MET A 161 6.06 -1.31 -2.32
CA MET A 161 6.64 -2.54 -2.89
C MET A 161 7.65 -2.25 -4.01
N ILE A 162 7.96 -0.97 -4.25
CA ILE A 162 8.90 -0.57 -5.30
C ILE A 162 10.32 -1.08 -5.00
N GLY A 163 10.99 -1.60 -6.03
CA GLY A 163 12.37 -2.09 -5.91
C GLY A 163 12.53 -3.44 -5.20
N LEU A 164 11.44 -4.05 -4.72
CA LEU A 164 11.49 -5.38 -4.11
C LEU A 164 11.44 -6.48 -5.18
N ASP A 165 12.21 -7.54 -4.94
CA ASP A 165 12.13 -8.77 -5.74
C ASP A 165 10.79 -9.49 -5.56
N VAL A 166 10.37 -10.22 -6.58
CA VAL A 166 9.07 -10.90 -6.60
C VAL A 166 8.88 -11.82 -5.40
N SER A 167 9.91 -12.63 -5.05
CA SER A 167 9.86 -13.55 -3.91
C SER A 167 9.66 -12.82 -2.57
N VAL A 168 10.37 -11.71 -2.38
CA VAL A 168 10.26 -10.86 -1.18
C VAL A 168 8.89 -10.20 -1.10
N LYS A 169 8.35 -9.71 -2.23
CA LYS A 169 7.00 -9.15 -2.28
C LYS A 169 5.94 -10.14 -1.79
N TYR A 170 5.98 -11.39 -2.26
CA TYR A 170 5.02 -12.42 -1.83
C TYR A 170 5.08 -12.68 -0.32
N LYS A 171 6.27 -12.86 0.25
CA LYS A 171 6.45 -13.04 1.70
C LYS A 171 5.87 -11.86 2.51
N ILE A 172 6.14 -10.63 2.04
CA ILE A 172 5.64 -9.42 2.70
C ILE A 172 4.12 -9.33 2.60
N MET A 173 3.52 -9.66 1.45
CA MET A 173 2.07 -9.66 1.28
C MET A 173 1.38 -10.71 2.16
N GLU A 174 1.92 -11.93 2.24
CA GLU A 174 1.44 -12.96 3.18
C GLU A 174 1.49 -12.47 4.63
N TYR A 175 2.61 -11.85 5.01
CA TYR A 175 2.74 -11.25 6.33
C TYR A 175 1.67 -10.18 6.59
N PHE A 176 1.37 -9.29 5.65
CA PHE A 176 0.33 -8.28 5.82
C PHE A 176 -1.07 -8.88 5.95
N GLN A 177 -1.37 -9.96 5.23
CA GLN A 177 -2.64 -10.66 5.40
C GLN A 177 -2.76 -11.27 6.79
N GLU A 178 -1.69 -11.89 7.33
CA GLU A 178 -1.68 -12.39 8.71
C GLU A 178 -1.73 -11.27 9.74
N TYR A 179 -0.98 -10.19 9.52
CA TYR A 179 -0.93 -9.02 10.37
C TYR A 179 -2.32 -8.42 10.56
N ARG A 180 -3.07 -8.21 9.46
CA ARG A 180 -4.45 -7.75 9.50
C ARG A 180 -5.31 -8.61 10.42
N LYS A 181 -5.28 -9.93 10.21
CA LYS A 181 -6.08 -10.89 10.99
C LYS A 181 -5.73 -10.88 12.48
N LYS A 182 -4.42 -10.90 12.78
CA LYS A 182 -3.92 -10.97 14.18
C LYS A 182 -4.12 -9.66 14.94
N ARG A 183 -3.97 -8.50 14.27
CA ARG A 183 -4.01 -7.17 14.89
C ARG A 183 -5.29 -6.40 14.64
N GLN A 184 -6.20 -6.92 13.84
CA GLN A 184 -7.42 -6.23 13.39
C GLN A 184 -7.09 -4.86 12.78
N SER A 185 -6.02 -4.80 11.99
CA SER A 185 -5.53 -3.58 11.38
C SER A 185 -6.21 -3.33 10.03
N THR A 186 -6.41 -2.06 9.70
CA THR A 186 -6.87 -1.62 8.38
C THR A 186 -5.64 -1.30 7.54
N ILE A 187 -5.57 -1.84 6.32
CA ILE A 187 -4.45 -1.59 5.40
C ILE A 187 -4.97 -0.84 4.16
N LEU A 188 -4.38 0.32 3.88
CA LEU A 188 -4.54 1.02 2.62
C LEU A 188 -3.28 0.83 1.79
N PHE A 189 -3.44 0.32 0.60
CA PHE A 189 -2.34 -0.03 -0.27
C PHE A 189 -2.49 0.65 -1.63
N THR A 190 -1.49 1.44 -2.06
CA THR A 190 -1.45 1.96 -3.42
C THR A 190 -0.44 1.19 -4.24
N SER A 191 -0.82 0.82 -5.45
CA SER A 191 0.06 0.25 -6.45
C SER A 191 -0.46 0.58 -7.84
N HIS A 192 0.44 0.61 -8.81
CA HIS A 192 0.10 0.59 -10.24
C HIS A 192 0.07 -0.84 -10.80
N ASN A 193 0.41 -1.84 -9.99
CA ASN A 193 0.38 -3.26 -10.34
C ASN A 193 -0.87 -3.93 -9.76
N LEU A 194 -1.82 -4.25 -10.64
CA LEU A 194 -3.08 -4.87 -10.23
C LEU A 194 -2.90 -6.22 -9.52
N MET A 195 -1.88 -7.01 -9.90
CA MET A 195 -1.60 -8.31 -9.25
C MET A 195 -1.20 -8.15 -7.78
N GLU A 196 -0.48 -7.08 -7.42
CA GLU A 196 -0.14 -6.79 -6.02
C GLU A 196 -1.40 -6.48 -5.22
N VAL A 197 -2.31 -5.71 -5.81
CA VAL A 197 -3.58 -5.33 -5.17
C VAL A 197 -4.51 -6.53 -5.02
N GLU A 198 -4.60 -7.38 -6.06
CA GLU A 198 -5.38 -8.62 -6.03
C GLU A 198 -4.94 -9.57 -4.90
N ASN A 199 -3.63 -9.70 -4.69
CA ASN A 199 -3.09 -10.57 -3.65
C ASN A 199 -3.24 -10.03 -2.23
N LEU A 200 -3.36 -8.71 -2.04
CA LEU A 200 -3.38 -8.10 -0.71
C LEU A 200 -4.76 -7.59 -0.30
N CYS A 201 -5.57 -7.12 -1.24
CA CYS A 201 -6.76 -6.34 -0.97
C CYS A 201 -8.05 -7.10 -1.30
N ASP A 202 -9.09 -6.88 -0.51
CA ASP A 202 -10.42 -7.44 -0.76
C ASP A 202 -11.27 -6.46 -1.61
N ARG A 203 -10.96 -5.16 -1.53
CA ARG A 203 -11.67 -4.06 -2.17
C ARG A 203 -10.72 -3.11 -2.86
N ILE A 204 -11.18 -2.54 -3.95
CA ILE A 204 -10.44 -1.57 -4.76
C ILE A 204 -11.24 -0.28 -4.88
N ILE A 205 -10.55 0.83 -4.70
CA ILE A 205 -11.00 2.18 -5.06
C ILE A 205 -10.14 2.63 -6.25
N LEU A 206 -10.76 2.80 -7.40
CA LEU A 206 -10.09 3.26 -8.62
C LEU A 206 -10.24 4.78 -8.74
N LEU A 207 -9.10 5.47 -8.77
CA LEU A 207 -9.03 6.91 -8.97
C LEU A 207 -8.64 7.25 -10.41
N ASP A 208 -9.35 8.20 -10.98
CA ASP A 208 -8.94 8.88 -12.21
C ASP A 208 -9.12 10.38 -12.06
N LYS A 209 -8.07 11.15 -12.37
CA LYS A 209 -8.05 12.62 -12.34
C LYS A 209 -8.69 13.23 -11.08
N GLY A 210 -8.39 12.64 -9.92
CA GLY A 210 -8.87 13.12 -8.64
C GLY A 210 -10.30 12.72 -8.28
N THR A 211 -10.97 11.87 -9.05
CA THR A 211 -12.32 11.35 -8.78
C THR A 211 -12.30 9.84 -8.55
N VAL A 212 -13.27 9.33 -7.78
CA VAL A 212 -13.50 7.89 -7.63
C VAL A 212 -14.37 7.43 -8.80
N ILE A 213 -13.81 6.59 -9.68
CA ILE A 213 -14.56 6.04 -10.82
C ILE A 213 -15.06 4.61 -10.59
N PHE A 214 -14.51 3.92 -9.59
CA PHE A 214 -14.97 2.60 -9.15
C PHE A 214 -14.68 2.42 -7.67
N ASP A 215 -15.60 1.75 -6.97
CA ASP A 215 -15.46 1.32 -5.60
C ASP A 215 -16.17 -0.03 -5.44
N GLY A 216 -15.41 -1.09 -5.19
CA GLY A 216 -15.98 -2.42 -5.13
C GLY A 216 -14.94 -3.52 -4.88
N SER A 217 -15.40 -4.78 -4.92
CA SER A 217 -14.51 -5.93 -4.72
C SER A 217 -13.53 -6.11 -5.88
N VAL A 218 -12.39 -6.74 -5.58
CA VAL A 218 -11.39 -7.12 -6.59
C VAL A 218 -12.00 -7.99 -7.68
N GLU A 219 -12.86 -8.93 -7.32
CA GLU A 219 -13.56 -9.80 -8.28
C GLU A 219 -14.43 -9.01 -9.26
N ARG A 220 -15.11 -7.95 -8.76
CA ARG A 220 -15.97 -7.12 -9.59
C ARG A 220 -15.16 -6.30 -10.58
N ILE A 221 -14.06 -5.67 -10.18
CA ILE A 221 -13.22 -4.89 -11.08
C ILE A 221 -12.59 -5.78 -12.16
N MET A 222 -12.18 -7.00 -11.80
CA MET A 222 -11.64 -7.97 -12.76
C MET A 222 -12.67 -8.35 -13.82
N LYS A 223 -13.94 -8.52 -13.44
CA LYS A 223 -15.02 -8.81 -14.40
C LYS A 223 -15.39 -7.63 -15.31
N GLU A 224 -15.39 -6.42 -14.75
CA GLU A 224 -15.84 -5.21 -15.48
C GLU A 224 -14.74 -4.58 -16.34
N PHE A 225 -13.48 -4.57 -15.87
CA PHE A 225 -12.40 -3.80 -16.48
C PHE A 225 -11.24 -4.64 -17.03
N ALA A 226 -11.17 -5.93 -16.72
CA ALA A 226 -10.15 -6.82 -17.24
C ALA A 226 -10.76 -8.02 -18.00
N PRO A 227 -11.68 -7.80 -18.94
CA PRO A 227 -12.33 -8.89 -19.67
C PRO A 227 -11.39 -9.59 -20.65
N LEU A 228 -10.20 -9.05 -20.93
CA LEU A 228 -9.30 -9.53 -21.98
C LEU A 228 -7.88 -9.74 -21.41
N TYR A 229 -7.45 -10.99 -21.34
CA TYR A 229 -6.05 -11.34 -21.18
C TYR A 229 -5.40 -11.55 -22.55
N ARG A 230 -4.30 -10.83 -22.83
CA ARG A 230 -3.48 -11.14 -24.01
C ARG A 230 -2.39 -12.13 -23.57
N MET A 231 -2.55 -13.39 -23.94
CA MET A 231 -1.52 -14.41 -23.75
C MET A 231 -0.66 -14.47 -25.01
N LYS A 232 0.66 -14.23 -24.87
CA LYS A 232 1.64 -14.50 -25.93
C LYS A 232 2.31 -15.82 -25.60
N MET A 233 2.06 -16.84 -26.42
CA MET A 233 2.78 -18.11 -26.33
C MET A 233 3.76 -18.22 -27.48
N LYS A 234 4.99 -18.63 -27.20
CA LYS A 234 5.99 -19.00 -28.18
C LYS A 234 6.12 -20.52 -28.12
N THR A 235 5.74 -21.21 -29.18
CA THR A 235 5.87 -22.65 -29.26
C THR A 235 6.93 -23.00 -30.31
N GLU A 236 7.76 -23.99 -30.04
CA GLU A 236 8.61 -24.62 -31.03
C GLU A 236 7.95 -25.93 -31.44
N GLY A 237 7.34 -25.97 -32.64
CA GLY A 237 6.65 -27.15 -33.17
C GLY A 237 5.16 -26.95 -33.42
N VAL A 238 4.39 -28.05 -33.40
CA VAL A 238 2.95 -28.05 -33.67
C VAL A 238 2.21 -27.33 -32.56
N LEU A 239 1.31 -26.42 -32.91
CA LEU A 239 0.44 -25.72 -31.95
C LEU A 239 -0.40 -26.75 -31.18
N PRO A 240 -0.50 -26.61 -29.84
CA PRO A 240 -1.43 -27.43 -29.07
C PRO A 240 -2.87 -27.15 -29.51
N ASP A 241 -3.72 -28.17 -29.44
CA ASP A 241 -5.15 -28.00 -29.66
C ASP A 241 -5.76 -27.24 -28.48
N PHE A 242 -6.46 -26.16 -28.77
CA PHE A 242 -7.06 -25.28 -27.76
C PHE A 242 -8.58 -25.50 -27.62
N ASP A 243 -9.14 -26.50 -28.27
CA ASP A 243 -10.58 -26.77 -28.27
C ASP A 243 -11.12 -27.08 -26.86
N ASP A 244 -10.28 -27.56 -25.95
CA ASP A 244 -10.63 -27.83 -24.55
C ASP A 244 -10.50 -26.62 -23.61
N LEU A 245 -10.00 -25.48 -24.09
CA LEU A 245 -9.95 -24.27 -23.27
C LEU A 245 -11.28 -23.51 -23.37
N PRO A 246 -11.85 -23.07 -22.23
CA PRO A 246 -13.11 -22.32 -22.24
C PRO A 246 -12.89 -20.89 -22.76
N LEU A 247 -12.52 -20.76 -24.02
CA LEU A 247 -12.21 -19.48 -24.69
C LEU A 247 -13.43 -18.55 -24.76
N GLU A 248 -14.65 -19.09 -24.70
CA GLU A 248 -15.89 -18.33 -24.67
C GLU A 248 -16.03 -17.37 -23.48
N LYS A 249 -15.28 -17.62 -22.39
CA LYS A 249 -15.32 -16.76 -21.18
C LYS A 249 -14.33 -15.59 -21.21
N TYR A 250 -13.37 -15.55 -22.13
CA TYR A 250 -12.20 -14.66 -22.03
C TYR A 250 -11.90 -13.81 -23.27
N GLY A 251 -12.88 -13.60 -24.16
CA GLY A 251 -12.70 -12.75 -25.33
C GLY A 251 -11.82 -13.38 -26.42
N SER A 252 -11.66 -12.70 -27.55
CA SER A 252 -10.92 -13.22 -28.70
C SER A 252 -9.43 -13.36 -28.41
N CYS A 253 -8.93 -14.58 -28.42
CA CYS A 253 -7.50 -14.85 -28.43
C CYS A 253 -6.95 -14.56 -29.84
N ARG A 254 -6.03 -13.59 -29.97
CA ARG A 254 -5.33 -13.31 -31.24
C ARG A 254 -3.96 -13.97 -31.16
N MET A 255 -3.77 -15.04 -31.92
CA MET A 255 -2.46 -15.65 -32.09
C MET A 255 -1.69 -14.88 -33.17
N GLU A 256 -0.51 -14.36 -32.84
CA GLU A 256 0.46 -13.89 -33.82
C GLU A 256 1.51 -14.99 -33.99
N LEU A 257 1.48 -15.66 -35.12
CA LEU A 257 2.54 -16.56 -35.57
C LEU A 257 3.66 -15.69 -36.14
N LYS A 258 4.88 -15.89 -35.64
CA LYS A 258 6.11 -15.42 -36.28
C LYS A 258 6.85 -16.59 -36.87
#